data_13cecd2d40878b6f5eea3117840e6e7e
#
_entry.id   13cecd2d40878b6f5eea3117840e6e7e
#
_cell.length_a   1.000
_cell.length_b   1.000
_cell.length_c   1.000
_cell.angle_alpha   90.00
_cell.angle_beta   90.00
_cell.angle_gamma   90.00
#
_symmetry.space_group_name_H-M   'P 1'
#
loop_
_entity.id
_entity.type
_entity.pdbx_description
1 polymer ?
#
loop_
_entity_poly.entity_id
_entity_poly.type
_entity_poly.pdbx_seq_one_letter_code
_entity_poly.pdbx_strand_id
1 'polypeptide(L)'
;MWVAACFVAMSAPAACVAADPGVNDDTIRVGMVNAQSGDAAGLGRALRIGAQAVFDDANARGGVHGRRIDLVVADDQYDPDRTIDGTLEMIEQRKVFALFGYVGTPTTTAVLPIVKDTGIPLVGAFTGAMSLRRPVIPEVVNIRASYEDETRVLVDHLIARGGATRFAVFYQDDASGLAVLAGTRLALRRHGLDVVATGTFRRGTTAVETGLVSVLEGRPDVVIMVGPYTPVAAFIRAARREGLQARLATVSFVGTDDLLRLVGADGDGMLITQVPPLSRSDRDVTRDCMRLIARRFPEERVGVVGLEGCIDAKVMLIGLERAGPAPTRAGLLHALESIRHLDIGGVVVDLGADNHQALNTVFLSEIERGRVVPLGEPAR
;
A
#
# COMPACT_ATOMS: atom_id res chain seq x y z
N MET A 1 58.47 -17.73 -50.65
CA MET A 1 57.26 -18.45 -50.24
C MET A 1 56.72 -17.77 -49.01
N TRP A 2 55.65 -17.01 -49.21
CA TRP A 2 54.95 -16.32 -48.12
C TRP A 2 53.72 -17.16 -47.80
N VAL A 3 53.61 -17.66 -46.55
CA VAL A 3 52.41 -18.37 -46.08
C VAL A 3 51.48 -17.34 -45.47
N ALA A 4 50.33 -17.08 -46.09
CA ALA A 4 49.28 -16.25 -45.56
C ALA A 4 48.45 -17.07 -44.55
N ALA A 5 48.48 -16.69 -43.27
CA ALA A 5 47.63 -17.26 -42.21
C ALA A 5 46.26 -16.57 -42.24
N CYS A 6 45.22 -17.28 -42.68
CA CYS A 6 43.84 -16.85 -42.55
C CYS A 6 43.38 -17.00 -41.08
N PHE A 7 43.15 -15.87 -40.36
CA PHE A 7 42.45 -15.86 -39.10
C PHE A 7 40.95 -15.95 -39.37
N VAL A 8 40.33 -17.07 -39.05
CA VAL A 8 38.87 -17.23 -38.99
C VAL A 8 38.41 -16.70 -37.63
N ALA A 9 37.80 -15.54 -37.64
CA ALA A 9 37.14 -15.00 -36.45
C ALA A 9 35.83 -15.81 -36.19
N MET A 10 35.90 -16.69 -35.18
CA MET A 10 34.67 -17.33 -34.64
C MET A 10 33.88 -16.31 -33.88
N SER A 11 32.81 -15.80 -34.49
CA SER A 11 31.76 -15.07 -33.78
C SER A 11 30.96 -16.06 -32.93
N ALA A 12 31.11 -15.98 -31.60
CA ALA A 12 30.29 -16.72 -30.66
C ALA A 12 28.82 -16.23 -30.84
N PRO A 13 27.83 -17.14 -30.92
CA PRO A 13 26.42 -16.73 -30.97
C PRO A 13 26.09 -16.02 -29.65
N ALA A 14 25.58 -14.79 -29.71
CA ALA A 14 25.00 -14.13 -28.58
C ALA A 14 23.84 -15.02 -28.09
N ALA A 15 23.96 -15.56 -26.88
CA ALA A 15 22.87 -16.28 -26.24
C ALA A 15 21.68 -15.32 -26.16
N CYS A 16 20.64 -15.58 -26.92
CA CYS A 16 19.36 -14.88 -26.82
C CYS A 16 18.78 -15.27 -25.45
N VAL A 17 18.98 -14.44 -24.44
CA VAL A 17 18.30 -14.63 -23.15
C VAL A 17 16.81 -14.47 -23.45
N ALA A 18 16.05 -15.56 -23.29
CA ALA A 18 14.61 -15.50 -23.46
C ALA A 18 14.04 -14.43 -22.53
N ALA A 19 13.24 -13.52 -23.05
CA ALA A 19 12.58 -12.52 -22.24
C ALA A 19 11.67 -13.19 -21.21
N ASP A 20 11.65 -12.67 -20.00
CA ASP A 20 10.70 -13.16 -18.97
C ASP A 20 9.24 -13.01 -19.44
N PRO A 21 8.34 -13.90 -18.97
CA PRO A 21 6.93 -13.77 -19.31
C PRO A 21 6.40 -12.35 -19.04
N GLY A 22 5.57 -11.84 -19.97
CA GLY A 22 4.96 -10.52 -19.86
C GLY A 22 5.78 -9.37 -20.43
N VAL A 23 6.96 -9.63 -20.99
CA VAL A 23 7.75 -8.65 -21.75
C VAL A 23 7.82 -9.10 -23.19
N ASN A 24 7.44 -8.21 -24.12
CA ASN A 24 7.65 -8.36 -25.56
C ASN A 24 8.19 -7.05 -26.15
N ASP A 25 8.26 -6.94 -27.48
CA ASP A 25 8.84 -5.76 -28.13
C ASP A 25 8.05 -4.47 -27.89
N ASP A 26 6.74 -4.56 -27.65
CA ASP A 26 5.83 -3.42 -27.56
C ASP A 26 5.28 -3.17 -26.15
N THR A 27 5.29 -4.20 -25.27
CA THR A 27 4.60 -4.13 -23.97
C THR A 27 5.37 -4.78 -22.84
N ILE A 28 5.16 -4.21 -21.62
CA ILE A 28 5.45 -4.84 -20.32
C ILE A 28 4.11 -4.99 -19.61
N ARG A 29 3.70 -6.23 -19.32
CA ARG A 29 2.42 -6.53 -18.69
C ARG A 29 2.56 -6.65 -17.19
N VAL A 30 1.76 -5.88 -16.44
CA VAL A 30 1.73 -5.82 -14.97
C VAL A 30 0.37 -6.28 -14.49
N GLY A 31 0.32 -7.23 -13.55
CA GLY A 31 -0.92 -7.79 -13.01
C GLY A 31 -1.32 -7.14 -11.69
N MET A 32 -2.55 -6.72 -11.56
CA MET A 32 -3.13 -6.19 -10.33
C MET A 32 -4.34 -7.03 -9.94
N VAL A 33 -4.26 -7.71 -8.79
CA VAL A 33 -5.38 -8.44 -8.19
C VAL A 33 -5.73 -7.76 -6.87
N ASN A 34 -6.87 -7.07 -6.83
CA ASN A 34 -7.32 -6.36 -5.65
C ASN A 34 -8.82 -6.06 -5.70
N ALA A 35 -9.37 -5.54 -4.61
CA ALA A 35 -10.80 -5.27 -4.47
C ALA A 35 -11.30 -4.19 -5.45
N GLN A 36 -11.95 -4.58 -6.53
CA GLN A 36 -12.65 -3.69 -7.46
C GLN A 36 -14.15 -3.61 -7.15
N SER A 37 -14.66 -4.55 -6.35
CA SER A 37 -16.03 -4.57 -5.81
C SER A 37 -16.06 -4.98 -4.34
N GLY A 38 -17.21 -4.96 -3.68
CA GLY A 38 -17.37 -5.29 -2.26
C GLY A 38 -16.96 -4.16 -1.30
N ASP A 39 -16.83 -4.49 0.00
CA ASP A 39 -16.67 -3.53 1.11
C ASP A 39 -15.35 -2.74 1.09
N ALA A 40 -14.34 -3.24 0.43
CA ALA A 40 -13.04 -2.60 0.27
C ALA A 40 -12.81 -2.01 -1.14
N ALA A 41 -13.86 -1.97 -1.97
CA ALA A 41 -13.77 -1.55 -3.36
C ALA A 41 -13.17 -0.14 -3.56
N GLY A 42 -13.46 0.79 -2.64
CA GLY A 42 -12.90 2.14 -2.67
C GLY A 42 -11.37 2.13 -2.64
N LEU A 43 -10.77 1.24 -1.83
CA LEU A 43 -9.32 1.11 -1.72
C LEU A 43 -8.70 0.60 -3.04
N GLY A 44 -9.19 -0.53 -3.55
CA GLY A 44 -8.67 -1.12 -4.78
C GLY A 44 -8.85 -0.24 -6.00
N ARG A 45 -10.04 0.35 -6.17
CA ARG A 45 -10.35 1.27 -7.28
C ARG A 45 -9.49 2.53 -7.25
N ALA A 46 -9.37 3.17 -6.09
CA ALA A 46 -8.58 4.39 -5.96
C ALA A 46 -7.10 4.12 -6.25
N LEU A 47 -6.54 3.03 -5.70
CA LEU A 47 -5.16 2.62 -5.95
C LEU A 47 -4.93 2.37 -7.46
N ARG A 48 -5.85 1.63 -8.11
CA ARG A 48 -5.81 1.37 -9.56
C ARG A 48 -5.85 2.65 -10.37
N ILE A 49 -6.76 3.56 -10.06
CA ILE A 49 -6.93 4.82 -10.80
C ILE A 49 -5.65 5.66 -10.71
N GLY A 50 -5.04 5.74 -9.53
CA GLY A 50 -3.76 6.44 -9.34
C GLY A 50 -2.64 5.83 -10.18
N ALA A 51 -2.50 4.51 -10.13
CA ALA A 51 -1.49 3.79 -10.91
C ALA A 51 -1.72 3.90 -12.42
N GLN A 52 -2.96 3.69 -12.87
CA GLN A 52 -3.32 3.76 -14.29
C GLN A 52 -3.04 5.13 -14.89
N ALA A 53 -3.30 6.22 -14.14
CA ALA A 53 -3.02 7.58 -14.60
C ALA A 53 -1.54 7.79 -14.92
N VAL A 54 -0.65 7.20 -14.12
CA VAL A 54 0.82 7.27 -14.32
C VAL A 54 1.26 6.40 -15.49
N PHE A 55 0.77 5.17 -15.59
CA PHE A 55 1.11 4.26 -16.68
C PHE A 55 0.61 4.80 -18.04
N ASP A 56 -0.61 5.34 -18.07
CA ASP A 56 -1.16 5.96 -19.29
C ASP A 56 -0.35 7.19 -19.73
N ASP A 57 0.10 8.01 -18.78
CA ASP A 57 0.95 9.17 -19.07
C ASP A 57 2.34 8.73 -19.58
N ALA A 58 2.95 7.70 -18.98
CA ALA A 58 4.19 7.12 -19.47
C ALA A 58 4.01 6.55 -20.88
N ASN A 59 2.93 5.83 -21.13
CA ASN A 59 2.59 5.28 -22.45
C ASN A 59 2.41 6.37 -23.51
N ALA A 60 1.80 7.49 -23.14
CA ALA A 60 1.63 8.64 -24.06
C ALA A 60 2.97 9.31 -24.44
N ARG A 61 4.01 9.15 -23.61
CA ARG A 61 5.37 9.63 -23.87
C ARG A 61 6.28 8.60 -24.55
N GLY A 62 5.74 7.45 -24.99
CA GLY A 62 6.50 6.39 -25.66
C GLY A 62 6.80 5.18 -24.77
N GLY A 63 6.25 5.11 -23.56
CA GLY A 63 6.44 4.00 -22.63
C GLY A 63 7.82 3.97 -21.99
N VAL A 64 8.23 2.81 -21.51
CA VAL A 64 9.54 2.54 -20.88
C VAL A 64 10.40 1.80 -21.92
N HIS A 65 11.50 2.39 -22.33
CA HIS A 65 12.36 1.86 -23.40
C HIS A 65 11.58 1.45 -24.66
N GLY A 66 10.57 2.26 -25.07
CA GLY A 66 9.72 2.01 -26.22
C GLY A 66 8.57 1.03 -25.98
N ARG A 67 8.43 0.44 -24.78
CA ARG A 67 7.35 -0.50 -24.43
C ARG A 67 6.27 0.16 -23.61
N ARG A 68 5.03 -0.09 -23.94
CA ARG A 68 3.87 0.35 -23.16
C ARG A 68 3.73 -0.51 -21.89
N ILE A 69 3.30 0.10 -20.80
CA ILE A 69 2.86 -0.63 -19.62
C ILE A 69 1.39 -1.01 -19.78
N ASP A 70 1.12 -2.32 -19.74
CA ASP A 70 -0.23 -2.90 -19.83
C ASP A 70 -0.65 -3.38 -18.44
N LEU A 71 -1.53 -2.62 -17.75
CA LEU A 71 -2.04 -2.97 -16.43
C LEU A 71 -3.27 -3.86 -16.55
N VAL A 72 -3.09 -5.15 -16.28
CA VAL A 72 -4.17 -6.16 -16.26
C VAL A 72 -4.75 -6.23 -14.85
N VAL A 73 -6.08 -6.08 -14.73
CA VAL A 73 -6.75 -6.00 -13.42
C VAL A 73 -7.73 -7.15 -13.25
N ALA A 74 -7.72 -7.78 -12.06
CA ALA A 74 -8.74 -8.74 -11.62
C ALA A 74 -9.31 -8.31 -10.26
N ASP A 75 -10.59 -8.62 -10.04
CA ASP A 75 -11.32 -8.31 -8.81
C ASP A 75 -11.29 -9.49 -7.85
N ASP A 76 -10.64 -9.33 -6.70
CA ASP A 76 -10.62 -10.34 -5.65
C ASP A 76 -11.68 -10.11 -4.56
N GLN A 77 -12.41 -9.01 -4.61
CA GLN A 77 -13.41 -8.62 -3.60
C GLN A 77 -12.87 -8.59 -2.16
N TYR A 78 -11.55 -8.41 -2.01
CA TYR A 78 -10.84 -8.47 -0.72
C TYR A 78 -10.92 -9.87 -0.07
N ASP A 79 -10.98 -10.93 -0.88
CA ASP A 79 -11.05 -12.34 -0.46
C ASP A 79 -9.74 -13.06 -0.82
N PRO A 80 -9.05 -13.71 0.15
CA PRO A 80 -7.77 -14.39 -0.09
C PRO A 80 -7.84 -15.52 -1.10
N ASP A 81 -8.93 -16.30 -1.12
CA ASP A 81 -9.06 -17.43 -2.04
C ASP A 81 -9.19 -16.89 -3.48
N ARG A 82 -9.98 -15.84 -3.67
CA ARG A 82 -10.08 -15.14 -4.97
C ARG A 82 -8.77 -14.47 -5.37
N THR A 83 -8.00 -13.98 -4.40
CA THR A 83 -6.68 -13.41 -4.69
C THR A 83 -5.72 -14.49 -5.19
N ILE A 84 -5.77 -15.70 -4.61
CA ILE A 84 -5.00 -16.86 -5.10
C ILE A 84 -5.39 -17.18 -6.53
N ASP A 85 -6.68 -17.38 -6.81
CA ASP A 85 -7.18 -17.72 -8.14
C ASP A 85 -6.81 -16.65 -9.19
N GLY A 86 -7.02 -15.37 -8.86
CA GLY A 86 -6.66 -14.25 -9.71
C GLY A 86 -5.15 -14.17 -9.97
N THR A 87 -4.33 -14.46 -8.95
CA THR A 87 -2.87 -14.47 -9.10
C THR A 87 -2.39 -15.59 -10.02
N LEU A 88 -2.95 -16.78 -9.90
CA LEU A 88 -2.68 -17.90 -10.80
C LEU A 88 -3.10 -17.56 -12.24
N GLU A 89 -4.28 -16.94 -12.44
CA GLU A 89 -4.72 -16.46 -13.76
C GLU A 89 -3.70 -15.45 -14.34
N MET A 90 -3.26 -14.47 -13.53
CA MET A 90 -2.26 -13.47 -13.98
C MET A 90 -0.96 -14.12 -14.44
N ILE A 91 -0.47 -15.11 -13.71
CA ILE A 91 0.80 -15.78 -14.01
C ILE A 91 0.65 -16.75 -15.17
N GLU A 92 -0.36 -17.63 -15.15
CA GLU A 92 -0.46 -18.76 -16.05
C GLU A 92 -1.11 -18.41 -17.38
N GLN A 93 -2.14 -17.54 -17.37
CA GLN A 93 -2.93 -17.22 -18.56
C GLN A 93 -2.54 -15.86 -19.14
N ARG A 94 -2.49 -14.82 -18.28
CA ARG A 94 -2.14 -13.46 -18.74
C ARG A 94 -0.65 -13.26 -18.91
N LYS A 95 0.20 -14.17 -18.36
CA LYS A 95 1.65 -14.13 -18.48
C LYS A 95 2.21 -12.77 -18.05
N VAL A 96 1.82 -12.25 -16.89
CA VAL A 96 2.32 -10.95 -16.42
C VAL A 96 3.79 -11.01 -16.01
N PHE A 97 4.49 -9.90 -16.18
CA PHE A 97 5.89 -9.73 -15.81
C PHE A 97 6.09 -9.56 -14.31
N ALA A 98 5.23 -8.76 -13.69
CA ALA A 98 5.24 -8.47 -12.27
C ALA A 98 3.80 -8.31 -11.74
N LEU A 99 3.63 -8.52 -10.44
CA LEU A 99 2.41 -8.24 -9.69
C LEU A 99 2.52 -6.86 -9.04
N PHE A 100 1.40 -6.14 -8.94
CA PHE A 100 1.40 -4.76 -8.47
C PHE A 100 0.10 -4.41 -7.73
N GLY A 101 0.21 -3.62 -6.65
CA GLY A 101 -0.94 -2.96 -6.04
C GLY A 101 -2.00 -3.90 -5.43
N TYR A 102 -1.60 -4.99 -4.83
CA TYR A 102 -2.47 -5.87 -4.05
C TYR A 102 -2.98 -5.15 -2.81
N VAL A 103 -4.21 -5.40 -2.38
CA VAL A 103 -4.81 -4.69 -1.23
C VAL A 103 -5.07 -5.65 -0.08
N GLY A 104 -4.46 -5.36 1.07
CA GLY A 104 -4.68 -6.04 2.33
C GLY A 104 -3.64 -7.07 2.72
N THR A 105 -3.50 -7.27 4.02
CA THR A 105 -2.55 -8.26 4.57
C THR A 105 -2.96 -9.69 4.27
N PRO A 106 -4.23 -10.11 4.53
CA PRO A 106 -4.63 -11.51 4.33
C PRO A 106 -4.54 -11.92 2.85
N THR A 107 -4.98 -11.07 1.94
CA THR A 107 -4.94 -11.26 0.49
C THR A 107 -3.51 -11.37 -0.02
N THR A 108 -2.65 -10.41 0.34
CA THR A 108 -1.23 -10.42 -0.06
C THR A 108 -0.46 -11.58 0.54
N THR A 109 -0.72 -11.94 1.80
CA THR A 109 -0.03 -13.06 2.47
C THR A 109 -0.42 -14.40 1.85
N ALA A 110 -1.66 -14.56 1.40
CA ALA A 110 -2.15 -15.80 0.79
C ALA A 110 -1.39 -16.17 -0.49
N VAL A 111 -0.89 -15.19 -1.23
CA VAL A 111 -0.16 -15.42 -2.50
C VAL A 111 1.36 -15.50 -2.34
N LEU A 112 1.91 -15.27 -1.15
CA LEU A 112 3.37 -15.35 -0.93
C LEU A 112 4.00 -16.69 -1.33
N PRO A 113 3.37 -17.86 -1.10
CA PRO A 113 3.91 -19.13 -1.59
C PRO A 113 4.09 -19.12 -3.12
N ILE A 114 3.09 -18.63 -3.86
CA ILE A 114 3.12 -18.53 -5.34
C ILE A 114 4.21 -17.55 -5.78
N VAL A 115 4.29 -16.38 -5.13
CA VAL A 115 5.29 -15.34 -5.42
C VAL A 115 6.71 -15.90 -5.27
N LYS A 116 6.98 -16.59 -4.16
CA LYS A 116 8.29 -17.21 -3.88
C LYS A 116 8.64 -18.34 -4.84
N ASP A 117 7.67 -19.20 -5.15
CA ASP A 117 7.87 -20.35 -6.04
C ASP A 117 8.15 -19.92 -7.48
N THR A 118 7.48 -18.87 -7.93
CA THR A 118 7.59 -18.36 -9.32
C THR A 118 8.67 -17.29 -9.51
N GLY A 119 9.20 -16.73 -8.41
CA GLY A 119 10.14 -15.59 -8.45
C GLY A 119 9.55 -14.32 -9.06
N ILE A 120 8.21 -14.20 -9.12
CA ILE A 120 7.56 -13.04 -9.72
C ILE A 120 7.62 -11.83 -8.76
N PRO A 121 8.09 -10.64 -9.20
CA PRO A 121 8.09 -9.46 -8.36
C PRO A 121 6.66 -9.05 -7.95
N LEU A 122 6.46 -8.76 -6.67
CA LEU A 122 5.25 -8.17 -6.11
C LEU A 122 5.57 -6.79 -5.55
N VAL A 123 5.09 -5.73 -6.19
CA VAL A 123 5.46 -4.35 -5.89
C VAL A 123 4.24 -3.55 -5.40
N GLY A 124 4.41 -2.76 -4.33
CA GLY A 124 3.41 -1.79 -3.90
C GLY A 124 2.14 -2.40 -3.32
N ALA A 125 2.27 -3.45 -2.50
CA ALA A 125 1.11 -3.98 -1.79
C ALA A 125 0.57 -2.95 -0.77
N PHE A 126 -0.74 -2.67 -0.81
CA PHE A 126 -1.42 -1.75 0.09
C PHE A 126 -1.67 -2.41 1.44
N THR A 127 -0.58 -2.62 2.19
CA THR A 127 -0.56 -3.13 3.56
C THR A 127 0.72 -2.75 4.29
N GLY A 128 0.61 -2.41 5.57
CA GLY A 128 1.74 -2.08 6.44
C GLY A 128 2.28 -3.26 7.25
N ALA A 129 1.86 -4.51 6.99
CA ALA A 129 2.22 -5.65 7.83
C ALA A 129 3.72 -5.99 7.78
N MET A 130 4.33 -6.19 8.94
CA MET A 130 5.76 -6.53 9.06
C MET A 130 6.09 -7.91 8.48
N SER A 131 5.14 -8.83 8.39
CA SER A 131 5.32 -10.14 7.76
C SER A 131 5.71 -10.10 6.28
N LEU A 132 5.49 -8.96 5.61
CA LEU A 132 5.92 -8.71 4.23
C LEU A 132 7.26 -7.97 4.14
N ARG A 133 7.88 -7.62 5.28
CA ARG A 133 9.08 -6.78 5.39
C ARG A 133 10.22 -7.46 6.12
N ARG A 134 9.91 -8.25 7.14
CA ARG A 134 10.90 -8.92 8.00
C ARG A 134 10.47 -10.36 8.31
N PRO A 135 11.33 -11.36 7.98
CA PRO A 135 12.55 -11.17 7.18
C PRO A 135 12.24 -10.61 5.80
N VAL A 136 13.23 -9.99 5.14
CA VAL A 136 13.08 -9.52 3.75
C VAL A 136 12.69 -10.69 2.86
N ILE A 137 11.67 -10.48 2.04
CA ILE A 137 11.23 -11.42 1.01
C ILE A 137 11.73 -10.86 -0.32
N PRO A 138 12.68 -11.52 -0.99
CA PRO A 138 13.36 -10.96 -2.16
C PRO A 138 12.41 -10.49 -3.27
N GLU A 139 11.31 -11.18 -3.47
CA GLU A 139 10.32 -10.88 -4.52
C GLU A 139 9.36 -9.75 -4.14
N VAL A 140 9.30 -9.34 -2.87
CA VAL A 140 8.30 -8.38 -2.37
C VAL A 140 8.94 -7.02 -2.09
N VAL A 141 8.51 -5.99 -2.82
CA VAL A 141 8.93 -4.61 -2.61
C VAL A 141 7.75 -3.78 -2.10
N ASN A 142 7.84 -3.34 -0.86
CA ASN A 142 6.84 -2.52 -0.20
C ASN A 142 7.15 -1.03 -0.46
N ILE A 143 6.16 -0.25 -0.86
CA ILE A 143 6.35 1.19 -1.04
C ILE A 143 6.02 1.94 0.26
N ARG A 144 4.88 1.69 0.85
CA ARG A 144 4.35 2.39 2.03
C ARG A 144 5.10 2.05 3.33
N ALA A 145 5.04 2.96 4.31
CA ALA A 145 5.50 2.74 5.68
C ALA A 145 4.74 1.58 6.35
N SER A 146 5.34 0.98 7.37
CA SER A 146 4.75 -0.15 8.09
C SER A 146 3.66 0.27 9.09
N TYR A 147 2.82 -0.69 9.49
CA TYR A 147 1.89 -0.46 10.61
C TYR A 147 2.61 -0.20 11.94
N GLU A 148 3.83 -0.71 12.13
CA GLU A 148 4.65 -0.38 13.29
C GLU A 148 5.06 1.10 13.28
N ASP A 149 5.42 1.66 12.11
CA ASP A 149 5.72 3.09 11.98
C ASP A 149 4.47 3.94 12.24
N GLU A 150 3.33 3.55 11.65
CA GLU A 150 2.06 4.27 11.81
C GLU A 150 1.59 4.26 13.28
N THR A 151 1.58 3.09 13.92
CA THR A 151 1.12 2.98 15.32
C THR A 151 2.07 3.65 16.29
N ARG A 152 3.38 3.65 16.02
CA ARG A 152 4.36 4.39 16.80
C ARG A 152 4.07 5.89 16.79
N VAL A 153 3.93 6.47 15.60
CA VAL A 153 3.62 7.91 15.46
C VAL A 153 2.30 8.27 16.13
N LEU A 154 1.29 7.44 15.96
CA LEU A 154 -0.04 7.67 16.52
C LEU A 154 -0.03 7.60 18.05
N VAL A 155 0.58 6.56 18.64
CA VAL A 155 0.67 6.38 20.10
C VAL A 155 1.52 7.49 20.71
N ASP A 156 2.71 7.78 20.17
CA ASP A 156 3.59 8.85 20.64
C ASP A 156 2.86 10.20 20.67
N HIS A 157 2.10 10.52 19.63
CA HIS A 157 1.30 11.76 19.57
C HIS A 157 0.19 11.79 20.62
N LEU A 158 -0.57 10.70 20.75
CA LEU A 158 -1.71 10.62 21.68
C LEU A 158 -1.28 10.72 23.15
N ILE A 159 -0.13 10.16 23.50
CA ILE A 159 0.45 10.29 24.85
C ILE A 159 0.98 11.72 25.05
N ALA A 160 1.82 12.21 24.14
CA ALA A 160 2.50 13.49 24.31
C ALA A 160 1.55 14.70 24.30
N ARG A 161 0.50 14.66 23.48
CA ARG A 161 -0.45 15.77 23.31
C ARG A 161 -1.76 15.58 24.05
N GLY A 162 -2.19 14.34 24.23
CA GLY A 162 -3.48 13.99 24.84
C GLY A 162 -3.39 13.46 26.27
N GLY A 163 -2.19 13.10 26.76
CA GLY A 163 -2.02 12.46 28.06
C GLY A 163 -2.71 11.10 28.17
N ALA A 164 -2.97 10.45 27.04
CA ALA A 164 -3.67 9.18 27.00
C ALA A 164 -2.85 8.07 27.68
N THR A 165 -3.50 7.25 28.50
CA THR A 165 -2.89 6.12 29.21
C THR A 165 -3.61 4.79 29.01
N ARG A 166 -4.86 4.82 28.55
CA ARG A 166 -5.75 3.65 28.40
C ARG A 166 -6.13 3.47 26.92
N PHE A 167 -5.43 2.57 26.25
CA PHE A 167 -5.61 2.31 24.83
C PHE A 167 -6.40 1.01 24.61
N ALA A 168 -7.45 1.06 23.81
CA ALA A 168 -8.11 -0.12 23.25
C ALA A 168 -7.82 -0.23 21.76
N VAL A 169 -7.92 -1.44 21.22
CA VAL A 169 -7.80 -1.68 19.78
C VAL A 169 -9.05 -2.39 19.29
N PHE A 170 -9.70 -1.81 18.27
CA PHE A 170 -10.80 -2.43 17.54
C PHE A 170 -10.33 -2.82 16.14
N TYR A 171 -10.40 -4.12 15.80
CA TYR A 171 -9.74 -4.60 14.59
C TYR A 171 -10.49 -5.72 13.88
N GLN A 172 -10.27 -5.80 12.56
CA GLN A 172 -10.69 -6.95 11.75
C GLN A 172 -9.97 -8.21 12.24
N ASP A 173 -10.71 -9.26 12.55
CA ASP A 173 -10.17 -10.52 13.10
C ASP A 173 -9.46 -11.33 12.01
N ASP A 174 -8.28 -10.83 11.63
CA ASP A 174 -7.38 -11.45 10.65
C ASP A 174 -5.94 -10.89 10.75
N ALA A 175 -5.09 -11.28 9.81
CA ALA A 175 -3.68 -10.90 9.78
C ALA A 175 -3.46 -9.37 9.78
N SER A 176 -4.36 -8.57 9.17
CA SER A 176 -4.22 -7.11 9.17
C SER A 176 -4.47 -6.51 10.55
N GLY A 177 -5.54 -6.95 11.20
CA GLY A 177 -5.87 -6.52 12.56
C GLY A 177 -4.80 -6.90 13.57
N LEU A 178 -4.34 -8.15 13.51
CA LEU A 178 -3.27 -8.64 14.37
C LEU A 178 -1.96 -7.88 14.18
N ALA A 179 -1.64 -7.47 12.94
CA ALA A 179 -0.44 -6.68 12.67
C ALA A 179 -0.49 -5.29 13.31
N VAL A 180 -1.65 -4.60 13.24
CA VAL A 180 -1.82 -3.29 13.89
C VAL A 180 -1.89 -3.42 15.41
N LEU A 181 -2.53 -4.45 15.94
CA LEU A 181 -2.53 -4.74 17.38
C LEU A 181 -1.11 -4.95 17.91
N ALA A 182 -0.30 -5.74 17.18
CA ALA A 182 1.11 -5.98 17.53
C ALA A 182 1.93 -4.69 17.50
N GLY A 183 1.79 -3.86 16.46
CA GLY A 183 2.45 -2.56 16.35
C GLY A 183 2.01 -1.60 17.46
N THR A 184 0.71 -1.56 17.78
CA THR A 184 0.19 -0.74 18.88
C THR A 184 0.78 -1.16 20.23
N ARG A 185 0.81 -2.46 20.53
CA ARG A 185 1.44 -2.98 21.75
C ARG A 185 2.94 -2.66 21.81
N LEU A 186 3.64 -2.80 20.69
CA LEU A 186 5.06 -2.45 20.59
C LEU A 186 5.29 -0.97 20.91
N ALA A 187 4.48 -0.09 20.35
CA ALA A 187 4.55 1.35 20.61
C ALA A 187 4.24 1.68 22.08
N LEU A 188 3.16 1.11 22.64
CA LEU A 188 2.75 1.34 24.05
C LEU A 188 3.80 0.88 25.06
N ARG A 189 4.45 -0.28 24.83
CA ARG A 189 5.51 -0.79 25.73
C ARG A 189 6.69 0.17 25.88
N ARG A 190 6.97 1.02 24.88
CA ARG A 190 8.02 2.07 24.99
C ARG A 190 7.68 3.13 26.03
N HIS A 191 6.39 3.25 26.38
CA HIS A 191 5.88 4.16 27.40
C HIS A 191 5.47 3.43 28.70
N GLY A 192 5.79 2.15 28.86
CA GLY A 192 5.40 1.34 30.02
C GLY A 192 3.90 1.02 30.08
N LEU A 193 3.20 1.12 28.94
CA LEU A 193 1.76 0.87 28.81
C LEU A 193 1.48 -0.42 28.00
N ASP A 194 0.25 -0.91 28.09
CA ASP A 194 -0.29 -1.96 27.22
C ASP A 194 -1.76 -1.67 26.88
N VAL A 195 -2.31 -2.46 25.98
CA VAL A 195 -3.70 -2.39 25.55
C VAL A 195 -4.62 -2.85 26.69
N VAL A 196 -5.60 -2.01 27.08
CA VAL A 196 -6.56 -2.31 28.15
C VAL A 196 -7.74 -3.16 27.71
N ALA A 197 -8.08 -3.13 26.42
CA ALA A 197 -9.15 -3.93 25.82
C ALA A 197 -8.93 -4.14 24.33
N THR A 198 -9.49 -5.21 23.81
CA THR A 198 -9.57 -5.46 22.37
C THR A 198 -11.00 -5.81 21.97
N GLY A 199 -11.46 -5.28 20.85
CA GLY A 199 -12.70 -5.67 20.21
C GLY A 199 -12.45 -6.09 18.77
N THR A 200 -13.19 -7.06 18.27
CA THR A 200 -13.01 -7.55 16.89
C THR A 200 -14.30 -7.51 16.10
N PHE A 201 -14.15 -7.52 14.78
CA PHE A 201 -15.23 -7.78 13.84
C PHE A 201 -14.74 -8.75 12.75
N ARG A 202 -15.69 -9.50 12.19
CA ARG A 202 -15.40 -10.44 11.12
C ARG A 202 -15.30 -9.73 9.77
N ARG A 203 -14.28 -10.08 8.96
CA ARG A 203 -14.12 -9.57 7.59
C ARG A 203 -15.41 -9.77 6.76
N GLY A 204 -15.72 -8.78 5.90
CA GLY A 204 -16.92 -8.81 5.07
C GLY A 204 -18.22 -8.60 5.86
N THR A 205 -18.14 -8.09 7.09
CA THR A 205 -19.32 -7.76 7.90
C THR A 205 -19.20 -6.38 8.57
N THR A 206 -20.35 -5.83 8.98
CA THR A 206 -20.45 -4.65 9.82
C THR A 206 -20.98 -4.97 11.22
N ALA A 207 -20.90 -6.22 11.63
CA ALA A 207 -21.30 -6.68 12.96
C ALA A 207 -20.24 -6.27 14.00
N VAL A 208 -20.36 -5.08 14.55
CA VAL A 208 -19.37 -4.43 15.40
C VAL A 208 -19.75 -4.41 16.89
N GLU A 209 -20.97 -4.78 17.22
CA GLU A 209 -21.58 -4.60 18.54
C GLU A 209 -20.82 -5.38 19.62
N THR A 210 -20.52 -6.64 19.40
CA THR A 210 -19.77 -7.47 20.36
C THR A 210 -18.38 -6.90 20.62
N GLY A 211 -17.69 -6.47 19.57
CA GLY A 211 -16.38 -5.83 19.70
C GLY A 211 -16.45 -4.48 20.42
N LEU A 212 -17.54 -3.72 20.20
CA LEU A 212 -17.76 -2.47 20.92
C LEU A 212 -17.98 -2.70 22.43
N VAL A 213 -18.78 -3.70 22.82
CA VAL A 213 -18.98 -4.04 24.25
C VAL A 213 -17.62 -4.32 24.90
N SER A 214 -16.77 -5.14 24.28
CA SER A 214 -15.45 -5.44 24.82
C SER A 214 -14.55 -4.19 24.97
N VAL A 215 -14.65 -3.25 23.99
CA VAL A 215 -13.93 -1.97 24.08
C VAL A 215 -14.43 -1.10 25.23
N LEU A 216 -15.77 -1.01 25.39
CA LEU A 216 -16.39 -0.21 26.46
C LEU A 216 -16.04 -0.69 27.86
N GLU A 217 -15.97 -2.01 28.08
CA GLU A 217 -15.54 -2.61 29.35
C GLU A 217 -14.12 -2.17 29.75
N GLY A 218 -13.25 -1.94 28.78
CA GLY A 218 -11.89 -1.44 29.00
C GLY A 218 -11.83 0.03 29.44
N ARG A 219 -12.90 0.81 29.34
CA ARG A 219 -12.94 2.26 29.62
C ARG A 219 -11.73 3.00 29.06
N PRO A 220 -11.50 2.94 27.72
CA PRO A 220 -10.31 3.53 27.13
C PRO A 220 -10.40 5.06 27.05
N ASP A 221 -9.22 5.72 27.01
CA ASP A 221 -9.08 7.13 26.62
C ASP A 221 -9.01 7.25 25.09
N VAL A 222 -8.50 6.18 24.46
CA VAL A 222 -8.27 6.10 23.01
C VAL A 222 -8.69 4.73 22.48
N VAL A 223 -9.33 4.71 21.30
CA VAL A 223 -9.55 3.49 20.53
C VAL A 223 -8.83 3.61 19.19
N ILE A 224 -7.84 2.74 18.94
CA ILE A 224 -7.19 2.60 17.66
C ILE A 224 -7.95 1.55 16.85
N MET A 225 -8.42 1.93 15.67
CA MET A 225 -9.19 1.05 14.79
C MET A 225 -8.39 0.61 13.59
N VAL A 226 -8.64 -0.61 13.08
CA VAL A 226 -8.12 -1.08 11.81
C VAL A 226 -9.11 -1.95 11.07
N GLY A 227 -9.29 -1.65 9.81
CA GLY A 227 -10.17 -2.31 8.86
C GLY A 227 -10.51 -1.37 7.71
N PRO A 228 -11.22 -1.85 6.68
CA PRO A 228 -11.76 -0.99 5.63
C PRO A 228 -12.75 0.02 6.21
N TYR A 229 -13.01 1.09 5.47
CA TYR A 229 -13.86 2.21 5.88
C TYR A 229 -15.27 1.81 6.31
N THR A 230 -15.91 0.79 5.71
CA THR A 230 -17.30 0.41 5.99
C THR A 230 -17.49 -0.11 7.42
N PRO A 231 -16.80 -1.16 7.91
CA PRO A 231 -16.94 -1.61 9.29
C PRO A 231 -16.40 -0.60 10.30
N VAL A 232 -15.34 0.17 9.98
CA VAL A 232 -14.84 1.22 10.87
C VAL A 232 -15.89 2.32 11.05
N ALA A 233 -16.58 2.75 9.99
CA ALA A 233 -17.67 3.70 10.09
C ALA A 233 -18.86 3.15 10.91
N ALA A 234 -19.18 1.87 10.76
CA ALA A 234 -20.21 1.21 11.57
C ALA A 234 -19.87 1.25 13.07
N PHE A 235 -18.59 0.92 13.41
CA PHE A 235 -18.09 1.01 14.79
C PHE A 235 -18.19 2.44 15.33
N ILE A 236 -17.73 3.45 14.59
CA ILE A 236 -17.78 4.85 15.01
C ILE A 236 -19.20 5.27 15.36
N ARG A 237 -20.17 4.98 14.47
CA ARG A 237 -21.58 5.31 14.70
C ARG A 237 -22.15 4.57 15.93
N ALA A 238 -21.83 3.29 16.08
CA ALA A 238 -22.27 2.51 17.24
C ALA A 238 -21.65 3.07 18.53
N ALA A 239 -20.36 3.34 18.53
CA ALA A 239 -19.63 3.91 19.66
C ALA A 239 -20.18 5.27 20.11
N ARG A 240 -20.52 6.14 19.15
CA ARG A 240 -21.14 7.44 19.48
C ARG A 240 -22.55 7.28 20.06
N ARG A 241 -23.37 6.33 19.55
CA ARG A 241 -24.70 6.05 20.13
C ARG A 241 -24.63 5.53 21.57
N GLU A 242 -23.61 4.70 21.86
CA GLU A 242 -23.35 4.19 23.22
C GLU A 242 -22.63 5.20 24.13
N GLY A 243 -22.37 6.40 23.64
CA GLY A 243 -21.78 7.48 24.45
C GLY A 243 -20.29 7.31 24.73
N LEU A 244 -19.55 6.55 23.91
CA LEU A 244 -18.10 6.42 24.06
C LEU A 244 -17.41 7.79 23.91
N GLN A 245 -16.72 8.23 24.96
CA GLN A 245 -16.00 9.52 24.99
C GLN A 245 -14.53 9.40 24.56
N ALA A 246 -14.02 8.18 24.37
CA ALA A 246 -12.65 7.95 23.93
C ALA A 246 -12.37 8.68 22.61
N ARG A 247 -11.12 9.17 22.45
CA ARG A 247 -10.62 9.67 21.17
C ARG A 247 -10.47 8.51 20.21
N LEU A 248 -11.01 8.66 19.03
CA LEU A 248 -10.95 7.64 17.98
C LEU A 248 -9.73 7.90 17.08
N ALA A 249 -9.06 6.84 16.68
CA ALA A 249 -7.91 6.91 15.79
C ALA A 249 -7.85 5.69 14.87
N THR A 250 -7.24 5.83 13.71
CA THR A 250 -7.06 4.71 12.77
C THR A 250 -5.77 4.84 11.97
N VAL A 251 -5.30 3.72 11.42
CA VAL A 251 -4.19 3.70 10.47
C VAL A 251 -4.66 3.94 9.02
N SER A 252 -3.75 4.33 8.15
CA SER A 252 -4.01 4.74 6.76
C SER A 252 -4.76 3.70 5.92
N PHE A 253 -4.70 2.41 6.28
CA PHE A 253 -5.41 1.34 5.57
C PHE A 253 -6.93 1.55 5.50
N VAL A 254 -7.50 2.34 6.39
CA VAL A 254 -8.94 2.58 6.43
C VAL A 254 -9.51 3.17 5.13
N GLY A 255 -8.72 3.93 4.37
CA GLY A 255 -9.20 4.69 3.21
C GLY A 255 -9.90 5.97 3.66
N THR A 256 -9.10 7.00 3.93
CA THR A 256 -9.50 8.24 4.60
C THR A 256 -10.69 8.94 3.93
N ASP A 257 -10.66 9.09 2.61
CA ASP A 257 -11.72 9.83 1.89
C ASP A 257 -13.05 9.07 1.89
N ASP A 258 -13.02 7.74 1.80
CA ASP A 258 -14.20 6.88 1.89
C ASP A 258 -14.78 6.89 3.30
N LEU A 259 -13.91 6.78 4.32
CA LEU A 259 -14.33 6.86 5.71
C LEU A 259 -15.02 8.21 6.00
N LEU A 260 -14.38 9.31 5.58
CA LEU A 260 -14.92 10.66 5.80
C LEU A 260 -16.34 10.82 5.22
N ARG A 261 -16.58 10.29 4.01
CA ARG A 261 -17.92 10.29 3.39
C ARG A 261 -18.96 9.52 4.20
N LEU A 262 -18.56 8.44 4.87
CA LEU A 262 -19.47 7.62 5.66
C LEU A 262 -19.74 8.19 7.04
N VAL A 263 -18.73 8.74 7.72
CA VAL A 263 -18.87 9.16 9.12
C VAL A 263 -19.35 10.60 9.26
N GLY A 264 -19.07 11.47 8.29
CA GLY A 264 -19.45 12.88 8.38
C GLY A 264 -18.98 13.52 9.69
N ALA A 265 -19.88 14.16 10.41
CA ALA A 265 -19.60 14.83 11.69
C ALA A 265 -19.25 13.85 12.84
N ASP A 266 -19.68 12.59 12.77
CA ASP A 266 -19.33 11.58 13.80
C ASP A 266 -17.83 11.29 13.85
N GLY A 267 -17.10 11.64 12.77
CA GLY A 267 -15.66 11.51 12.68
C GLY A 267 -14.85 12.69 13.24
N ASP A 268 -15.49 13.80 13.62
CA ASP A 268 -14.76 14.98 14.08
C ASP A 268 -13.89 14.66 15.32
N GLY A 269 -12.66 15.16 15.31
CA GLY A 269 -11.64 14.89 16.32
C GLY A 269 -10.92 13.55 16.16
N MET A 270 -11.25 12.76 15.14
CA MET A 270 -10.58 11.48 14.88
C MET A 270 -9.21 11.68 14.24
N LEU A 271 -8.21 10.93 14.71
CA LEU A 271 -6.88 10.91 14.14
C LEU A 271 -6.72 9.81 13.08
N ILE A 272 -6.03 10.14 12.01
CA ILE A 272 -5.72 9.19 10.94
C ILE A 272 -4.25 9.35 10.54
N THR A 273 -3.48 8.25 10.57
CA THR A 273 -2.16 8.24 9.94
C THR A 273 -2.28 8.17 8.43
N GLN A 274 -1.30 8.74 7.74
CA GLN A 274 -1.18 8.67 6.29
C GLN A 274 0.24 8.25 5.93
N VAL A 275 0.41 7.45 4.90
CA VAL A 275 1.73 7.06 4.41
C VAL A 275 2.19 7.87 3.19
N PRO A 276 1.29 8.29 2.26
CA PRO A 276 1.61 9.40 1.36
C PRO A 276 1.25 10.74 2.01
N PRO A 277 1.73 11.87 1.49
CA PRO A 277 1.21 13.19 1.86
C PRO A 277 -0.30 13.30 1.65
N LEU A 278 -0.96 14.25 2.29
CA LEU A 278 -2.36 14.52 1.97
C LEU A 278 -2.51 14.95 0.49
N SER A 279 -3.61 14.59 -0.14
CA SER A 279 -3.90 14.86 -1.55
C SER A 279 -3.95 16.36 -1.92
N ARG A 280 -3.97 17.24 -0.93
CA ARG A 280 -3.88 18.71 -1.07
C ARG A 280 -2.53 19.29 -0.64
N SER A 281 -1.53 18.47 -0.42
CA SER A 281 -0.17 18.90 -0.07
C SER A 281 0.49 19.66 -1.23
N ASP A 282 1.31 20.65 -0.91
CA ASP A 282 2.08 21.45 -1.89
C ASP A 282 3.31 20.72 -2.44
N ARG A 283 3.49 19.45 -2.13
CA ARG A 283 4.63 18.67 -2.66
C ARG A 283 4.46 18.43 -4.16
N ASP A 284 5.56 18.47 -4.90
CA ASP A 284 5.56 18.33 -6.36
C ASP A 284 4.94 16.99 -6.79
N VAL A 285 5.30 15.91 -6.13
CA VAL A 285 4.72 14.58 -6.41
C VAL A 285 3.21 14.57 -6.23
N THR A 286 2.69 15.25 -5.19
CA THR A 286 1.24 15.33 -4.94
C THR A 286 0.56 16.10 -6.06
N ARG A 287 1.05 17.30 -6.39
CA ARG A 287 0.47 18.13 -7.47
C ARG A 287 0.48 17.41 -8.81
N ASP A 288 1.61 16.74 -9.12
CA ASP A 288 1.76 15.98 -10.36
C ASP A 288 0.78 14.79 -10.43
N CYS A 289 0.74 13.96 -9.40
CA CYS A 289 -0.19 12.83 -9.30
C CYS A 289 -1.65 13.26 -9.42
N MET A 290 -2.07 14.26 -8.65
CA MET A 290 -3.46 14.72 -8.67
C MET A 290 -3.84 15.34 -10.04
N ARG A 291 -2.88 16.01 -10.71
CA ARG A 291 -3.06 16.51 -12.09
C ARG A 291 -3.22 15.36 -13.08
N LEU A 292 -2.38 14.32 -13.01
CA LEU A 292 -2.47 13.14 -13.90
C LEU A 292 -3.81 12.43 -13.73
N ILE A 293 -4.23 12.21 -12.48
CA ILE A 293 -5.51 11.57 -12.16
C ILE A 293 -6.66 12.40 -12.70
N ALA A 294 -6.70 13.71 -12.41
CA ALA A 294 -7.78 14.59 -12.86
C ALA A 294 -7.86 14.68 -14.39
N ARG A 295 -6.72 14.64 -15.09
CA ARG A 295 -6.69 14.64 -16.57
C ARG A 295 -7.25 13.34 -17.16
N ARG A 296 -6.92 12.20 -16.55
CA ARG A 296 -7.27 10.88 -17.09
C ARG A 296 -8.65 10.40 -16.63
N PHE A 297 -9.03 10.76 -15.42
CA PHE A 297 -10.26 10.33 -14.74
C PHE A 297 -10.96 11.54 -14.08
N PRO A 298 -11.49 12.47 -14.87
CA PRO A 298 -12.02 13.75 -14.36
C PRO A 298 -13.21 13.60 -13.41
N GLU A 299 -13.97 12.50 -13.52
CA GLU A 299 -15.14 12.23 -12.68
C GLU A 299 -14.79 11.54 -11.36
N GLU A 300 -13.56 11.05 -11.21
CA GLU A 300 -13.16 10.25 -10.05
C GLU A 300 -12.61 11.12 -8.91
N ARG A 301 -12.92 10.71 -7.68
CA ARG A 301 -12.45 11.35 -6.44
C ARG A 301 -11.74 10.32 -5.60
N VAL A 302 -10.45 10.17 -5.82
CA VAL A 302 -9.65 9.05 -5.29
C VAL A 302 -8.81 9.38 -4.05
N GLY A 303 -8.69 10.64 -3.68
CA GLY A 303 -8.05 11.10 -2.45
C GLY A 303 -6.63 10.58 -2.22
N VAL A 304 -6.34 10.25 -0.96
CA VAL A 304 -5.01 9.82 -0.51
C VAL A 304 -4.64 8.44 -1.05
N VAL A 305 -5.60 7.52 -1.16
CA VAL A 305 -5.33 6.17 -1.70
C VAL A 305 -4.95 6.22 -3.18
N GLY A 306 -5.60 7.08 -3.96
CA GLY A 306 -5.22 7.29 -5.36
C GLY A 306 -3.85 7.94 -5.51
N LEU A 307 -3.49 8.86 -4.59
CA LEU A 307 -2.14 9.43 -4.55
C LEU A 307 -1.09 8.35 -4.25
N GLU A 308 -1.38 7.42 -3.33
CA GLU A 308 -0.50 6.28 -3.05
C GLU A 308 -0.30 5.42 -4.29
N GLY A 309 -1.37 5.02 -4.98
CA GLY A 309 -1.28 4.25 -6.23
C GLY A 309 -0.46 4.96 -7.32
N CYS A 310 -0.54 6.30 -7.39
CA CYS A 310 0.30 7.09 -8.28
C CYS A 310 1.78 7.03 -7.87
N ILE A 311 2.10 7.17 -6.59
CA ILE A 311 3.47 7.09 -6.07
C ILE A 311 4.04 5.69 -6.33
N ASP A 312 3.28 4.65 -6.05
CA ASP A 312 3.68 3.27 -6.28
C ASP A 312 4.01 3.01 -7.75
N ALA A 313 3.17 3.51 -8.67
CA ALA A 313 3.40 3.40 -10.10
C ALA A 313 4.64 4.18 -10.57
N LYS A 314 4.90 5.36 -9.99
CA LYS A 314 6.14 6.12 -10.28
C LYS A 314 7.38 5.33 -9.85
N VAL A 315 7.37 4.72 -8.67
CA VAL A 315 8.48 3.87 -8.19
C VAL A 315 8.67 2.66 -9.09
N MET A 316 7.57 2.01 -9.52
CA MET A 316 7.61 0.90 -10.47
C MET A 316 8.23 1.33 -11.81
N LEU A 317 7.85 2.49 -12.37
CA LEU A 317 8.44 3.01 -13.60
C LEU A 317 9.94 3.29 -13.45
N ILE A 318 10.37 3.88 -12.33
CA ILE A 318 11.80 4.11 -12.05
C ILE A 318 12.56 2.78 -12.02
N GLY A 319 11.98 1.74 -11.41
CA GLY A 319 12.56 0.39 -11.42
C GLY A 319 12.69 -0.18 -12.83
N LEU A 320 11.64 -0.07 -13.64
CA LEU A 320 11.64 -0.54 -15.03
C LEU A 320 12.64 0.23 -15.91
N GLU A 321 12.72 1.54 -15.78
CA GLU A 321 13.70 2.38 -16.48
C GLU A 321 15.15 1.95 -16.16
N ARG A 322 15.45 1.73 -14.88
CA ARG A 322 16.76 1.28 -14.42
C ARG A 322 17.08 -0.17 -14.81
N ALA A 323 16.07 -1.03 -14.93
CA ALA A 323 16.25 -2.41 -15.39
C ALA A 323 16.69 -2.49 -16.86
N GLY A 324 16.53 -1.40 -17.62
CA GLY A 324 17.02 -1.27 -19.01
C GLY A 324 16.09 -1.85 -20.07
N PRO A 325 16.55 -1.86 -21.34
CA PRO A 325 15.71 -2.20 -22.48
C PRO A 325 15.36 -3.70 -22.60
N ALA A 326 16.02 -4.58 -21.85
CA ALA A 326 15.72 -6.01 -21.80
C ALA A 326 15.45 -6.43 -20.33
N PRO A 327 14.35 -5.95 -19.71
CA PRO A 327 14.12 -6.19 -18.30
C PRO A 327 13.84 -7.66 -18.03
N THR A 328 14.47 -8.17 -16.96
CA THR A 328 14.14 -9.46 -16.34
C THR A 328 13.52 -9.22 -14.97
N ARG A 329 12.79 -10.20 -14.41
CA ARG A 329 12.22 -10.12 -13.06
C ARG A 329 13.29 -9.85 -12.00
N ALA A 330 14.40 -10.59 -12.07
CA ALA A 330 15.55 -10.34 -11.20
C ALA A 330 16.19 -8.97 -11.43
N GLY A 331 16.29 -8.53 -12.69
CA GLY A 331 16.79 -7.20 -13.07
C GLY A 331 15.90 -6.07 -12.51
N LEU A 332 14.57 -6.23 -12.53
CA LEU A 332 13.65 -5.28 -11.92
C LEU A 332 13.85 -5.18 -10.40
N LEU A 333 13.94 -6.31 -9.71
CA LEU A 333 14.17 -6.33 -8.26
C LEU A 333 15.49 -5.65 -7.91
N HIS A 334 16.58 -5.99 -8.60
CA HIS A 334 17.88 -5.35 -8.42
C HIS A 334 17.85 -3.84 -8.73
N ALA A 335 17.12 -3.44 -9.78
CA ALA A 335 16.94 -2.03 -10.13
C ALA A 335 16.19 -1.25 -9.04
N LEU A 336 15.13 -1.84 -8.45
CA LEU A 336 14.42 -1.27 -7.31
C LEU A 336 15.33 -1.18 -6.08
N GLU A 337 16.07 -2.23 -5.74
CA GLU A 337 17.04 -2.24 -4.66
C GLU A 337 18.16 -1.21 -4.83
N SER A 338 18.43 -0.75 -6.06
CA SER A 338 19.42 0.29 -6.34
C SER A 338 18.93 1.71 -6.04
N ILE A 339 17.67 1.91 -5.71
CA ILE A 339 17.09 3.22 -5.39
C ILE A 339 17.56 3.64 -4.00
N ARG A 340 18.43 4.65 -3.93
CA ARG A 340 18.94 5.21 -2.68
C ARG A 340 18.57 6.67 -2.58
N HIS A 341 17.87 7.05 -1.51
CA HIS A 341 17.56 8.42 -1.11
C HIS A 341 17.04 9.29 -2.27
N LEU A 342 16.22 8.69 -3.16
CA LEU A 342 15.69 9.37 -4.33
C LEU A 342 14.47 10.21 -3.96
N ASP A 343 14.60 11.53 -4.08
CA ASP A 343 13.45 12.43 -3.97
C ASP A 343 12.64 12.44 -5.28
N ILE A 344 11.39 12.00 -5.20
CA ILE A 344 10.44 11.98 -6.32
C ILE A 344 9.48 13.17 -6.33
N GLY A 345 9.88 14.27 -5.72
CA GLY A 345 9.10 15.50 -5.60
C GLY A 345 8.55 15.77 -4.20
N GLY A 346 9.46 15.72 -3.21
CA GLY A 346 9.17 15.92 -1.79
C GLY A 346 8.76 14.66 -1.04
N VAL A 347 8.93 13.48 -1.65
CA VAL A 347 8.84 12.17 -1.03
C VAL A 347 10.12 11.39 -1.36
N VAL A 348 10.85 10.97 -0.33
CA VAL A 348 12.12 10.27 -0.49
C VAL A 348 11.88 8.77 -0.49
N VAL A 349 12.30 8.11 -1.57
CA VAL A 349 12.27 6.66 -1.76
C VAL A 349 13.66 6.11 -1.47
N ASP A 350 13.74 5.10 -0.59
CA ASP A 350 14.99 4.47 -0.21
C ASP A 350 14.80 2.96 -0.04
N LEU A 351 15.41 2.17 -0.93
CA LEU A 351 15.33 0.72 -0.96
C LEU A 351 16.73 0.11 -0.86
N GLY A 352 16.82 -1.19 -0.64
CA GLY A 352 18.09 -1.93 -0.56
C GLY A 352 17.88 -3.42 -0.45
N ALA A 353 18.93 -4.22 -0.70
CA ALA A 353 18.86 -5.67 -0.60
C ALA A 353 18.44 -6.18 0.80
N ASP A 354 18.68 -5.40 1.83
CA ASP A 354 18.29 -5.66 3.23
C ASP A 354 17.10 -4.80 3.70
N ASN A 355 16.56 -3.95 2.82
CA ASN A 355 15.43 -3.08 3.09
C ASN A 355 14.49 -2.96 1.89
N HIS A 356 13.41 -3.71 1.90
CA HIS A 356 12.35 -3.66 0.89
C HIS A 356 11.15 -2.81 1.32
N GLN A 357 11.38 -1.75 2.14
CA GLN A 357 10.38 -0.73 2.47
C GLN A 357 10.86 0.63 1.99
N ALA A 358 10.22 1.19 0.95
CA ALA A 358 10.66 2.39 0.26
C ALA A 358 10.41 3.68 1.05
N LEU A 359 9.27 3.79 1.75
CA LEU A 359 8.87 4.97 2.52
C LEU A 359 8.86 4.65 4.01
N ASN A 360 9.42 5.55 4.82
CA ASN A 360 9.45 5.45 6.29
C ASN A 360 8.76 6.65 6.95
N THR A 361 8.22 7.57 6.16
CA THR A 361 7.56 8.77 6.65
C THR A 361 6.09 8.48 6.92
N VAL A 362 5.61 8.89 8.09
CA VAL A 362 4.20 8.85 8.47
C VAL A 362 3.72 10.28 8.72
N PHE A 363 2.62 10.63 8.07
CA PHE A 363 1.93 11.90 8.28
C PHE A 363 0.76 11.66 9.22
N LEU A 364 0.49 12.60 10.12
CA LEU A 364 -0.67 12.55 10.98
C LEU A 364 -1.69 13.59 10.54
N SER A 365 -2.95 13.20 10.53
CA SER A 365 -4.07 14.07 10.19
C SER A 365 -5.23 13.90 11.17
N GLU A 366 -6.09 14.91 11.21
CA GLU A 366 -7.32 14.92 12.02
C GLU A 366 -8.51 15.26 11.14
N ILE A 367 -9.67 14.72 11.47
CA ILE A 367 -10.93 15.15 10.86
C ILE A 367 -11.44 16.36 11.64
N GLU A 368 -11.53 17.51 10.98
CA GLU A 368 -12.08 18.75 11.52
C GLU A 368 -13.22 19.27 10.63
N ARG A 369 -14.42 19.37 11.18
CA ARG A 369 -15.61 19.90 10.48
C ARG A 369 -15.82 19.26 9.11
N GLY A 370 -15.70 17.92 9.06
CA GLY A 370 -15.89 17.16 7.84
C GLY A 370 -14.75 17.32 6.81
N ARG A 371 -13.54 17.70 7.25
CA ARG A 371 -12.34 17.81 6.41
C ARG A 371 -11.16 17.15 7.07
N VAL A 372 -10.27 16.58 6.28
CA VAL A 372 -9.00 16.06 6.76
C VAL A 372 -7.96 17.17 6.74
N VAL A 373 -7.40 17.47 7.90
CA VAL A 373 -6.36 18.50 8.10
C VAL A 373 -5.06 17.86 8.59
N PRO A 374 -3.88 18.33 8.15
CA PRO A 374 -2.62 17.82 8.64
C PRO A 374 -2.35 18.26 10.07
N LEU A 375 -1.74 17.39 10.88
CA LEU A 375 -1.27 17.69 12.22
C LEU A 375 0.26 17.74 12.26
N GLY A 376 0.82 18.95 12.16
CA GLY A 376 2.25 19.17 12.26
C GLY A 376 3.06 18.64 11.06
N GLU A 377 4.39 18.64 11.23
CA GLU A 377 5.34 18.06 10.28
C GLU A 377 5.32 16.52 10.35
N PRO A 378 5.63 15.85 9.24
CA PRO A 378 5.64 14.39 9.23
C PRO A 378 6.72 13.83 10.16
N ALA A 379 6.40 12.72 10.83
CA ALA A 379 7.32 11.96 11.66
C ALA A 379 8.03 10.87 10.83
N ARG A 380 9.31 10.65 11.13
CA ARG A 380 10.15 9.61 10.54
C ARG A 380 10.41 8.48 11.51
#